data_1eada334bfbb66705a0e6c40127c9ed2
#
_entry.id   1eada334bfbb66705a0e6c40127c9ed2
#
_cell.length_a   1.000
_cell.length_b   1.000
_cell.length_c   1.000
_cell.angle_alpha   90.00
_cell.angle_beta   90.00
_cell.angle_gamma   90.00
#
_symmetry.space_group_name_H-M   'P 1'
#
loop_
_entity.id
_entity.type
_entity.pdbx_description
1 polymer ?
#
loop_
_entity_poly.entity_id
_entity_poly.type
_entity_poly.pdbx_seq_one_letter_code
_entity_poly.pdbx_strand_id
1 'polypeptide(L)'
;MKKLTTFTVLVFVLGLLTLAGCAKKEAASSDATASPDKAASTVVGSKVSTSLETVEVAAGEPLVYLIATDAKASSFDETPDWAPEPNPMAPVDGDMSTRWSSSYAPGEQWIYFDLGQESVVSNVIVRWEKAHAADYKIMASNDANAWGELYHEKNGQSGAVEANFTPSKCRYVKILGLERANDDWGISMWEVEIYGPVGSNPHATVTKQAYLAKGVDETKEKEAEALISELAAPVVPIKEKEFQKGLVYTSWVAEEFTMPVSDFTLAYLKEIGFDTVSIMVPAYQEEIDSVIIFTNDKPDGDTPTMESLKHAVEVCHKLGMRVMIKPHVDPRTNEARVNIMPSEKWFDSYEEFILRYARFSQENGVELFSVGTELEATTFESWTHRWEQVIDKVRENYKGFLTYSANWTEYKEVPFWGKLDFIGIDAYFPLTGKDNPSLEELVVAWTRIADDMEKWLNEKNLTEKGVLLTEIGYPSADAANRQPWVAVSKIEDQQEQADCLEATLEVLTKRPWFKGYYIWQYFPQERWSPLGFTIKDKKAEEVVKEWLKDKEE
;
A
#
# COMPACT_ATOMS: atom_id res chain seq x y z
N MET A 1 46.21 30.04 -0.08
CA MET A 1 45.94 29.45 -1.39
C MET A 1 45.91 27.94 -1.23
N LYS A 2 44.74 27.35 -0.98
CA LYS A 2 44.50 25.92 -1.07
C LYS A 2 43.22 25.76 -1.93
N LYS A 3 43.35 24.95 -2.97
CA LYS A 3 42.34 24.75 -3.99
C LYS A 3 41.19 23.92 -3.43
N LEU A 4 39.99 24.45 -3.51
CA LEU A 4 38.74 23.72 -3.35
C LEU A 4 38.53 22.81 -4.57
N THR A 5 38.38 21.53 -4.36
CA THR A 5 38.02 20.57 -5.40
C THR A 5 36.55 20.21 -5.17
N THR A 6 35.68 20.81 -5.96
CA THR A 6 34.26 20.52 -6.00
C THR A 6 34.08 19.21 -6.74
N PHE A 7 33.51 18.18 -6.08
CA PHE A 7 33.00 16.98 -6.73
C PHE A 7 31.53 17.20 -7.06
N THR A 8 31.28 17.44 -8.34
CA THR A 8 29.91 17.46 -8.87
C THR A 8 29.54 16.04 -9.27
N VAL A 9 28.58 15.44 -8.57
CA VAL A 9 27.94 14.19 -8.99
C VAL A 9 26.88 14.54 -10.02
N LEU A 10 27.12 14.18 -11.26
CA LEU A 10 26.24 14.40 -12.40
C LEU A 10 25.33 13.17 -12.53
N VAL A 11 24.06 13.31 -12.18
CA VAL A 11 23.04 12.31 -12.49
C VAL A 11 22.61 12.52 -13.93
N PHE A 12 22.90 11.55 -14.79
CA PHE A 12 22.43 11.54 -16.19
C PHE A 12 21.00 11.00 -16.24
N VAL A 13 20.06 11.90 -16.48
CA VAL A 13 18.72 11.52 -16.99
C VAL A 13 18.80 11.60 -18.51
N LEU A 14 18.72 10.46 -19.19
CA LEU A 14 18.62 10.40 -20.64
C LEU A 14 17.15 10.66 -21.07
N GLY A 15 16.84 11.91 -21.35
CA GLY A 15 15.62 12.25 -22.09
C GLY A 15 15.89 12.23 -23.58
N LEU A 16 15.26 11.32 -24.32
CA LEU A 16 15.22 11.35 -25.78
C LEU A 16 14.18 12.36 -26.24
N LEU A 17 14.64 13.53 -26.66
CA LEU A 17 13.84 14.48 -27.47
C LEU A 17 14.02 14.15 -28.95
N THR A 18 12.99 13.68 -29.61
CA THR A 18 12.92 13.68 -31.07
C THR A 18 12.13 14.90 -31.52
N LEU A 19 12.87 15.86 -32.07
CA LEU A 19 12.33 16.98 -32.86
C LEU A 19 11.91 16.47 -34.24
N ALA A 20 10.64 16.66 -34.60
CA ALA A 20 10.20 16.60 -36.00
C ALA A 20 9.57 17.95 -36.36
N GLY A 21 10.22 18.64 -37.29
CA GLY A 21 9.88 19.97 -37.74
C GLY A 21 8.62 20.05 -38.62
N CYS A 22 7.97 21.20 -38.48
CA CYS A 22 6.93 21.69 -39.36
C CYS A 22 7.44 21.94 -40.77
N ALA A 23 6.67 21.46 -41.78
CA ALA A 23 6.64 22.07 -43.08
C ALA A 23 5.18 22.16 -43.55
N LYS A 24 4.69 23.38 -43.63
CA LYS A 24 3.48 23.77 -44.38
C LYS A 24 3.69 23.55 -45.86
N LYS A 25 2.66 23.03 -46.59
CA LYS A 25 2.43 23.39 -47.97
C LYS A 25 0.92 23.40 -48.30
N GLU A 26 0.53 24.51 -48.92
CA GLU A 26 -0.81 24.87 -49.30
C GLU A 26 -1.32 24.10 -50.53
N ALA A 27 -2.62 24.04 -50.57
CA ALA A 27 -3.63 23.90 -51.63
C ALA A 27 -3.23 23.78 -53.11
N ALA A 28 -3.93 22.90 -53.80
CA ALA A 28 -4.58 23.19 -55.10
C ALA A 28 -5.71 22.20 -55.39
N SER A 29 -6.82 22.76 -55.80
CA SER A 29 -8.07 22.15 -56.29
C SER A 29 -7.94 21.56 -57.66
N SER A 30 -8.72 20.52 -58.02
CA SER A 30 -9.49 20.52 -59.28
C SER A 30 -10.46 19.35 -59.34
N ASP A 31 -11.65 19.70 -59.76
CA ASP A 31 -12.82 18.95 -60.20
C ASP A 31 -12.59 17.70 -61.07
N ALA A 32 -13.48 16.71 -60.98
CA ALA A 32 -14.47 16.37 -61.98
C ALA A 32 -15.12 14.98 -61.75
N THR A 33 -16.41 15.03 -61.55
CA THR A 33 -17.50 14.23 -62.15
C THR A 33 -17.35 12.73 -62.39
N ALA A 34 -18.22 11.90 -61.81
CA ALA A 34 -19.32 11.16 -62.42
C ALA A 34 -19.92 10.09 -61.48
N SER A 35 -21.21 10.20 -61.24
CA SER A 35 -22.12 9.12 -60.83
C SER A 35 -22.49 8.29 -62.08
N PRO A 36 -22.99 7.03 -61.98
CA PRO A 36 -24.32 6.79 -61.43
C PRO A 36 -24.61 5.44 -60.73
N ASP A 37 -25.63 5.53 -59.96
CA ASP A 37 -26.75 4.59 -59.83
C ASP A 37 -26.67 3.24 -59.09
N LYS A 38 -27.54 3.18 -58.09
CA LYS A 38 -28.44 2.10 -57.63
C LYS A 38 -27.91 1.03 -56.68
N ALA A 39 -28.23 1.09 -55.41
CA ALA A 39 -29.44 0.43 -54.87
C ALA A 39 -29.62 0.85 -53.40
N ALA A 40 -30.68 1.55 -53.13
CA ALA A 40 -31.17 1.80 -51.78
C ALA A 40 -31.74 0.47 -51.24
N SER A 41 -30.98 -0.15 -50.31
CA SER A 41 -31.55 -1.13 -49.38
C SER A 41 -31.87 -0.39 -48.09
N THR A 42 -33.15 -0.10 -47.91
CA THR A 42 -33.70 0.43 -46.67
C THR A 42 -33.62 -0.68 -45.64
N VAL A 43 -32.53 -0.71 -44.88
CA VAL A 43 -32.49 -1.45 -43.62
C VAL A 43 -33.27 -0.60 -42.62
N VAL A 44 -34.54 -0.97 -42.44
CA VAL A 44 -35.34 -0.53 -41.29
C VAL A 44 -34.62 -1.07 -40.08
N GLY A 45 -33.84 -0.22 -39.43
CA GLY A 45 -33.31 -0.49 -38.13
C GLY A 45 -34.47 -0.57 -37.15
N SER A 46 -34.93 -1.79 -36.87
CA SER A 46 -35.73 -2.04 -35.68
C SER A 46 -34.88 -1.65 -34.50
N LYS A 47 -35.22 -0.55 -33.82
CA LYS A 47 -34.79 -0.33 -32.43
C LYS A 47 -35.35 -1.50 -31.64
N VAL A 48 -34.56 -2.53 -31.42
CA VAL A 48 -34.84 -3.54 -30.40
C VAL A 48 -34.71 -2.78 -29.08
N SER A 49 -35.86 -2.35 -28.57
CA SER A 49 -35.97 -1.90 -27.20
C SER A 49 -35.76 -3.15 -26.34
N THR A 50 -34.58 -3.29 -25.78
CA THR A 50 -34.28 -4.32 -24.79
C THR A 50 -34.90 -3.90 -23.46
N SER A 51 -36.24 -4.05 -23.35
CA SER A 51 -36.90 -4.00 -22.06
C SER A 51 -36.50 -5.28 -21.31
N LEU A 52 -35.70 -5.13 -20.26
CA LEU A 52 -35.44 -6.22 -19.32
C LEU A 52 -36.75 -6.69 -18.71
N GLU A 53 -36.91 -7.99 -18.54
CA GLU A 53 -38.09 -8.54 -17.83
C GLU A 53 -37.93 -8.22 -16.34
N THR A 54 -38.81 -7.38 -15.81
CA THR A 54 -38.87 -7.02 -14.39
C THR A 54 -39.71 -8.03 -13.62
N VAL A 55 -39.33 -8.25 -12.36
CA VAL A 55 -40.00 -9.20 -11.46
C VAL A 55 -40.51 -8.44 -10.24
N GLU A 56 -41.79 -8.67 -9.86
CA GLU A 56 -42.30 -8.17 -8.59
C GLU A 56 -41.75 -9.01 -7.45
N VAL A 57 -41.06 -8.35 -6.50
CA VAL A 57 -40.49 -8.96 -5.30
C VAL A 57 -41.08 -8.26 -4.09
N ALA A 58 -41.45 -9.04 -3.06
CA ALA A 58 -42.01 -8.48 -1.84
C ALA A 58 -40.99 -7.55 -1.14
N ALA A 59 -41.47 -6.43 -0.61
CA ALA A 59 -40.60 -5.51 0.12
C ALA A 59 -40.05 -6.20 1.37
N GLY A 60 -38.69 -6.13 1.53
CA GLY A 60 -38.01 -6.74 2.67
C GLY A 60 -37.66 -8.22 2.49
N GLU A 61 -37.83 -8.78 1.30
CA GLU A 61 -37.37 -10.14 1.01
C GLU A 61 -35.87 -10.23 1.11
N PRO A 62 -35.30 -11.26 1.80
CA PRO A 62 -33.88 -11.41 1.91
C PRO A 62 -33.18 -11.55 0.54
N LEU A 63 -32.03 -10.93 0.38
CA LEU A 63 -31.22 -11.05 -0.81
C LEU A 63 -30.16 -12.16 -0.62
N VAL A 64 -29.81 -12.84 -1.71
CA VAL A 64 -28.73 -13.83 -1.79
C VAL A 64 -27.65 -13.35 -2.75
N TYR A 65 -26.40 -13.69 -2.43
CA TYR A 65 -25.24 -13.42 -3.28
C TYR A 65 -25.28 -14.31 -4.52
N LEU A 66 -25.12 -13.69 -5.69
CA LEU A 66 -25.12 -14.37 -6.99
C LEU A 66 -23.67 -14.50 -7.47
N ILE A 67 -23.18 -15.73 -7.51
CA ILE A 67 -21.80 -16.03 -7.89
C ILE A 67 -21.63 -15.86 -9.39
N ALA A 68 -20.67 -15.03 -9.80
CA ALA A 68 -20.21 -14.98 -11.18
C ALA A 68 -19.34 -16.22 -11.50
N THR A 69 -19.54 -16.77 -12.68
CA THR A 69 -18.83 -17.96 -13.17
C THR A 69 -17.78 -17.64 -14.23
N ASP A 70 -17.87 -16.46 -14.82
CA ASP A 70 -16.92 -15.92 -15.79
C ASP A 70 -17.05 -14.40 -15.88
N ALA A 71 -16.04 -13.73 -16.37
CA ALA A 71 -16.02 -12.29 -16.58
C ALA A 71 -15.24 -11.89 -17.83
N LYS A 72 -15.57 -10.70 -18.37
CA LYS A 72 -14.83 -10.12 -19.49
C LYS A 72 -14.75 -8.62 -19.37
N ALA A 73 -13.58 -8.07 -19.65
CA ALA A 73 -13.30 -6.63 -19.58
C ALA A 73 -12.96 -6.03 -20.96
N SER A 74 -13.14 -4.71 -21.08
CA SER A 74 -12.76 -3.93 -22.27
C SER A 74 -11.26 -3.87 -22.46
N SER A 75 -10.53 -3.75 -21.37
CA SER A 75 -9.07 -3.60 -21.30
C SER A 75 -8.56 -3.92 -19.92
N PHE A 76 -7.25 -3.97 -19.80
CA PHE A 76 -6.53 -4.08 -18.54
C PHE A 76 -5.44 -3.02 -18.47
N ASP A 77 -5.06 -2.64 -17.25
CA ASP A 77 -3.87 -1.84 -17.02
C ASP A 77 -2.65 -2.66 -17.43
N GLU A 78 -1.86 -2.11 -18.37
CA GLU A 78 -0.65 -2.73 -18.89
C GLU A 78 0.62 -2.10 -18.29
N THR A 79 0.49 -1.27 -17.22
CA THR A 79 1.65 -0.69 -16.54
C THR A 79 2.40 -1.80 -15.81
N PRO A 80 3.67 -2.05 -16.18
CA PRO A 80 4.30 -3.36 -15.96
C PRO A 80 4.75 -3.64 -14.54
N ASP A 81 4.86 -2.65 -13.67
CA ASP A 81 5.66 -2.78 -12.46
C ASP A 81 4.86 -3.08 -11.18
N TRP A 82 3.54 -2.97 -11.22
CA TRP A 82 2.65 -3.18 -10.07
C TRP A 82 1.23 -3.67 -10.45
N ALA A 83 0.91 -3.77 -11.72
CA ALA A 83 -0.37 -4.32 -12.13
C ALA A 83 -0.36 -5.84 -11.98
N PRO A 84 -1.37 -6.44 -11.33
CA PRO A 84 -1.53 -7.89 -11.31
C PRO A 84 -1.73 -8.41 -12.74
N GLU A 85 -1.44 -9.70 -12.94
CA GLU A 85 -1.78 -10.38 -14.19
C GLU A 85 -3.24 -10.09 -14.55
N PRO A 86 -3.55 -9.83 -15.84
CA PRO A 86 -4.91 -9.53 -16.27
C PRO A 86 -5.91 -10.61 -15.85
N ASN A 87 -6.68 -10.34 -14.82
CA ASN A 87 -7.70 -11.25 -14.29
C ASN A 87 -9.07 -10.56 -14.25
N PRO A 88 -10.00 -10.85 -15.19
CA PRO A 88 -11.33 -10.26 -15.16
C PRO A 88 -12.20 -10.79 -14.01
N MET A 89 -11.81 -11.88 -13.36
CA MET A 89 -12.54 -12.42 -12.20
C MET A 89 -12.11 -11.77 -10.88
N ALA A 90 -11.02 -11.01 -10.85
CA ALA A 90 -10.55 -10.35 -9.63
C ALA A 90 -11.64 -9.56 -8.88
N PRO A 91 -12.55 -8.79 -9.54
CA PRO A 91 -13.58 -8.07 -8.80
C PRO A 91 -14.75 -8.92 -8.29
N VAL A 92 -14.72 -10.23 -8.41
CA VAL A 92 -15.78 -11.14 -7.94
C VAL A 92 -15.21 -12.40 -7.27
N ASP A 93 -13.95 -12.37 -6.87
CA ASP A 93 -13.27 -13.50 -6.22
C ASP A 93 -13.40 -13.48 -4.69
N GLY A 94 -13.93 -12.41 -4.12
CA GLY A 94 -14.11 -12.21 -2.69
C GLY A 94 -12.84 -11.76 -1.98
N ASP A 95 -11.81 -11.35 -2.72
CA ASP A 95 -10.52 -10.90 -2.19
C ASP A 95 -10.32 -9.40 -2.45
N MET A 96 -10.45 -8.60 -1.41
CA MET A 96 -10.22 -7.15 -1.45
C MET A 96 -8.77 -6.74 -1.74
N SER A 97 -7.84 -7.69 -1.86
CA SER A 97 -6.45 -7.43 -2.27
C SER A 97 -6.24 -7.52 -3.78
N THR A 98 -7.18 -8.13 -4.49
CA THR A 98 -7.20 -8.20 -5.96
C THR A 98 -8.11 -7.13 -6.55
N ARG A 99 -7.89 -6.77 -7.81
CA ARG A 99 -8.71 -5.75 -8.49
C ARG A 99 -8.68 -5.91 -10.01
N TRP A 100 -9.71 -5.39 -10.64
CA TRP A 100 -9.62 -5.02 -12.04
C TRP A 100 -9.27 -3.54 -12.18
N SER A 101 -8.33 -3.26 -13.08
CA SER A 101 -8.01 -1.90 -13.52
C SER A 101 -8.00 -1.86 -15.04
N SER A 102 -8.69 -0.89 -15.63
CA SER A 102 -8.70 -0.68 -17.07
C SER A 102 -7.40 -0.04 -17.56
N SER A 103 -7.13 -0.11 -18.85
CA SER A 103 -6.07 0.71 -19.47
C SER A 103 -6.36 2.21 -19.33
N TYR A 104 -5.30 3.02 -19.49
CA TYR A 104 -5.42 4.49 -19.54
C TYR A 104 -5.94 5.04 -20.87
N ALA A 105 -6.27 4.17 -21.84
CA ALA A 105 -6.80 4.59 -23.14
C ALA A 105 -8.10 5.40 -22.97
N PRO A 106 -8.27 6.51 -23.69
CA PRO A 106 -9.48 7.33 -23.61
C PRO A 106 -10.72 6.58 -24.10
N GLY A 107 -11.89 6.93 -23.55
CA GLY A 107 -13.18 6.35 -23.89
C GLY A 107 -13.77 5.47 -22.80
N GLU A 108 -14.93 4.90 -23.11
CA GLU A 108 -15.67 4.04 -22.19
C GLU A 108 -14.85 2.80 -21.84
N GLN A 109 -14.86 2.43 -20.56
CA GLN A 109 -14.27 1.21 -20.05
C GLN A 109 -15.35 0.38 -19.38
N TRP A 110 -15.29 -0.94 -19.54
CA TRP A 110 -16.30 -1.81 -19.00
C TRP A 110 -15.75 -3.17 -18.58
N ILE A 111 -16.45 -3.75 -17.63
CA ILE A 111 -16.32 -5.15 -17.25
C ILE A 111 -17.71 -5.74 -17.10
N TYR A 112 -17.91 -7.01 -17.52
CA TYR A 112 -19.15 -7.72 -17.24
C TYR A 112 -18.88 -9.10 -16.67
N PHE A 113 -19.86 -9.58 -15.91
CA PHE A 113 -19.86 -10.83 -15.18
C PHE A 113 -20.97 -11.74 -15.69
N ASP A 114 -20.66 -13.02 -15.91
CA ASP A 114 -21.61 -14.07 -16.30
C ASP A 114 -22.04 -14.82 -15.03
N LEU A 115 -23.31 -14.81 -14.73
CA LEU A 115 -23.91 -15.55 -13.59
C LEU A 115 -24.11 -17.04 -13.91
N GLY A 116 -23.65 -17.51 -15.08
CA GLY A 116 -23.79 -18.89 -15.54
C GLY A 116 -25.18 -19.25 -16.02
N GLN A 117 -26.22 -18.57 -15.52
CA GLN A 117 -27.63 -18.76 -15.88
C GLN A 117 -28.43 -17.49 -15.69
N GLU A 118 -29.64 -17.44 -16.24
CA GLU A 118 -30.57 -16.35 -15.97
C GLU A 118 -30.94 -16.34 -14.48
N SER A 119 -30.78 -15.18 -13.85
CA SER A 119 -31.05 -14.92 -12.44
C SER A 119 -31.82 -13.61 -12.30
N VAL A 120 -32.50 -13.40 -11.18
CA VAL A 120 -33.14 -12.11 -10.86
C VAL A 120 -32.12 -11.28 -10.08
N VAL A 121 -31.68 -10.15 -10.63
CA VAL A 121 -30.75 -9.22 -9.99
C VAL A 121 -31.52 -7.98 -9.52
N SER A 122 -31.26 -7.51 -8.31
CA SER A 122 -31.94 -6.35 -7.73
C SER A 122 -31.01 -5.37 -6.99
N ASN A 123 -29.80 -5.78 -6.70
CA ASN A 123 -28.84 -4.98 -5.95
C ASN A 123 -27.42 -5.33 -6.40
N VAL A 124 -26.57 -4.32 -6.51
CA VAL A 124 -25.13 -4.47 -6.79
C VAL A 124 -24.36 -3.53 -5.87
N ILE A 125 -23.32 -4.03 -5.24
CA ILE A 125 -22.34 -3.22 -4.53
C ILE A 125 -21.06 -3.20 -5.36
N VAL A 126 -20.57 -2.01 -5.69
CA VAL A 126 -19.25 -1.83 -6.35
C VAL A 126 -18.30 -1.23 -5.33
N ARG A 127 -17.20 -1.91 -5.06
CA ARG A 127 -16.13 -1.41 -4.20
C ARG A 127 -15.04 -0.80 -5.08
N TRP A 128 -15.20 0.49 -5.28
CA TRP A 128 -14.31 1.28 -6.11
C TRP A 128 -12.94 1.50 -5.45
N GLU A 129 -11.91 1.45 -6.26
CA GLU A 129 -10.60 1.99 -5.93
C GLU A 129 -10.60 3.52 -6.10
N LYS A 130 -9.53 4.23 -5.74
CA LYS A 130 -9.41 5.69 -5.96
C LYS A 130 -9.61 6.08 -7.43
N ALA A 131 -9.12 5.24 -8.35
CA ALA A 131 -9.33 5.37 -9.79
C ALA A 131 -10.74 4.93 -10.21
N HIS A 132 -11.78 5.47 -9.57
CA HIS A 132 -13.16 5.11 -9.82
C HIS A 132 -13.74 5.79 -11.08
N ALA A 133 -14.93 5.35 -11.48
CA ALA A 133 -15.70 6.04 -12.50
C ALA A 133 -16.58 7.14 -11.86
N ALA A 134 -16.43 8.39 -12.31
CA ALA A 134 -17.25 9.52 -11.88
C ALA A 134 -18.66 9.49 -12.49
N ASP A 135 -18.79 8.95 -13.69
CA ASP A 135 -20.07 8.66 -14.36
C ASP A 135 -20.05 7.19 -14.80
N TYR A 136 -20.99 6.38 -14.34
CA TYR A 136 -21.06 4.97 -14.71
C TYR A 136 -22.49 4.42 -14.69
N LYS A 137 -22.66 3.30 -15.44
CA LYS A 137 -23.92 2.56 -15.49
C LYS A 137 -23.73 1.13 -15.05
N ILE A 138 -24.76 0.58 -14.40
CA ILE A 138 -24.94 -0.85 -14.22
C ILE A 138 -25.95 -1.30 -15.26
N MET A 139 -25.58 -2.29 -16.05
CA MET A 139 -26.37 -2.77 -17.17
C MET A 139 -26.57 -4.29 -17.07
N ALA A 140 -27.62 -4.79 -17.66
CA ALA A 140 -27.93 -6.21 -17.69
C ALA A 140 -28.19 -6.71 -19.11
N SER A 141 -27.91 -8.00 -19.33
CA SER A 141 -28.14 -8.67 -20.60
C SER A 141 -28.42 -10.16 -20.41
N ASN A 142 -29.10 -10.78 -21.37
CA ASN A 142 -29.24 -12.24 -21.45
C ASN A 142 -28.36 -12.88 -22.53
N ASP A 143 -27.71 -12.08 -23.39
CA ASP A 143 -26.92 -12.57 -24.54
C ASP A 143 -25.53 -11.91 -24.64
N ALA A 144 -25.16 -11.06 -23.68
CA ALA A 144 -23.94 -10.26 -23.65
C ALA A 144 -23.75 -9.31 -24.86
N ASN A 145 -24.80 -9.09 -25.67
CA ASN A 145 -24.76 -8.22 -26.85
C ASN A 145 -25.72 -7.04 -26.69
N ALA A 146 -26.97 -7.31 -26.31
CA ALA A 146 -27.99 -6.29 -26.10
C ALA A 146 -28.10 -5.98 -24.61
N TRP A 147 -27.84 -4.73 -24.22
CA TRP A 147 -27.72 -4.30 -22.83
C TRP A 147 -28.82 -3.33 -22.45
N GLY A 148 -29.53 -3.61 -21.36
CA GLY A 148 -30.50 -2.72 -20.71
C GLY A 148 -29.87 -2.05 -19.49
N GLU A 149 -30.23 -0.78 -19.23
CA GLU A 149 -29.77 -0.05 -18.06
C GLU A 149 -30.56 -0.45 -16.82
N LEU A 150 -29.86 -0.75 -15.72
CA LEU A 150 -30.43 -1.01 -14.39
C LEU A 150 -30.26 0.20 -13.48
N TYR A 151 -29.10 0.86 -13.53
CA TYR A 151 -28.73 1.96 -12.65
C TYR A 151 -27.77 2.91 -13.36
N HIS A 152 -27.82 4.20 -13.05
CA HIS A 152 -26.92 5.21 -13.57
C HIS A 152 -26.49 6.17 -12.45
N GLU A 153 -25.20 6.19 -12.14
CA GLU A 153 -24.58 7.13 -11.20
C GLU A 153 -23.81 8.18 -11.98
N LYS A 154 -24.03 9.47 -11.66
CA LYS A 154 -23.39 10.62 -12.33
C LYS A 154 -22.41 11.37 -11.45
N ASN A 155 -22.33 11.03 -10.20
CA ASN A 155 -21.40 11.61 -9.24
C ASN A 155 -20.78 10.49 -8.40
N GLY A 156 -20.20 9.50 -9.11
CA GLY A 156 -19.57 8.35 -8.51
C GLY A 156 -18.48 8.76 -7.51
N GLN A 157 -18.34 7.97 -6.46
CA GLN A 157 -17.35 8.16 -5.41
C GLN A 157 -16.52 6.89 -5.29
N SER A 158 -15.29 7.01 -4.74
CA SER A 158 -14.49 5.86 -4.33
C SER A 158 -15.13 5.15 -3.12
N GLY A 159 -14.66 3.93 -2.82
CA GLY A 159 -15.19 3.11 -1.74
C GLY A 159 -16.41 2.29 -2.15
N ALA A 160 -17.20 1.82 -1.17
CA ALA A 160 -18.34 0.95 -1.42
C ALA A 160 -19.58 1.76 -1.80
N VAL A 161 -20.08 1.55 -3.01
CA VAL A 161 -21.32 2.17 -3.51
C VAL A 161 -22.36 1.10 -3.77
N GLU A 162 -23.49 1.20 -3.08
CA GLU A 162 -24.60 0.27 -3.23
C GLU A 162 -25.67 0.82 -4.17
N ALA A 163 -25.95 0.09 -5.25
CA ALA A 163 -26.99 0.38 -6.22
C ALA A 163 -28.19 -0.55 -6.04
N ASN A 164 -29.33 0.02 -5.71
CA ASN A 164 -30.60 -0.68 -5.64
C ASN A 164 -31.48 -0.32 -6.85
N PHE A 165 -32.06 -1.30 -7.50
CA PHE A 165 -32.90 -1.09 -8.69
C PHE A 165 -34.03 -2.11 -8.77
N THR A 166 -34.97 -1.90 -9.71
CA THR A 166 -36.09 -2.82 -9.95
C THR A 166 -35.56 -4.22 -10.28
N PRO A 167 -35.97 -5.27 -9.56
CA PRO A 167 -35.54 -6.63 -9.81
C PRO A 167 -35.78 -7.03 -11.28
N SER A 168 -34.69 -7.48 -11.95
CA SER A 168 -34.73 -7.74 -13.38
C SER A 168 -34.05 -9.07 -13.71
N LYS A 169 -34.59 -9.82 -14.65
CA LYS A 169 -34.02 -11.07 -15.12
C LYS A 169 -32.85 -10.81 -16.06
N CYS A 170 -31.70 -11.37 -15.73
CA CYS A 170 -30.53 -11.32 -16.60
C CYS A 170 -29.55 -12.44 -16.29
N ARG A 171 -28.70 -12.77 -17.23
CA ARG A 171 -27.55 -13.66 -17.04
C ARG A 171 -26.25 -12.88 -16.85
N TYR A 172 -26.15 -11.71 -17.47
CA TYR A 172 -24.94 -10.89 -17.45
C TYR A 172 -25.20 -9.55 -16.77
N VAL A 173 -24.26 -9.13 -15.92
CA VAL A 173 -24.23 -7.81 -15.29
C VAL A 173 -22.96 -7.09 -15.72
N LYS A 174 -23.09 -5.84 -16.19
CA LYS A 174 -21.97 -5.02 -16.67
C LYS A 174 -21.86 -3.74 -15.86
N ILE A 175 -20.64 -3.39 -15.48
CA ILE A 175 -20.27 -2.05 -15.03
C ILE A 175 -19.66 -1.32 -16.22
N LEU A 176 -20.24 -0.22 -16.63
CA LEU A 176 -19.82 0.62 -17.76
C LEU A 176 -19.43 1.99 -17.24
N GLY A 177 -18.14 2.28 -17.18
CA GLY A 177 -17.60 3.60 -16.84
C GLY A 177 -17.62 4.50 -18.07
N LEU A 178 -18.25 5.66 -17.94
CA LEU A 178 -18.44 6.69 -18.97
C LEU A 178 -17.43 7.81 -18.80
N GLU A 179 -17.20 8.27 -17.55
CA GLU A 179 -16.23 9.30 -17.17
C GLU A 179 -15.37 8.79 -16.02
N ARG A 180 -14.11 9.16 -16.01
CA ARG A 180 -13.14 8.85 -14.96
C ARG A 180 -13.17 9.93 -13.88
N ALA A 181 -12.87 9.58 -12.64
CA ALA A 181 -12.67 10.56 -11.58
C ALA A 181 -11.37 11.36 -11.78
N ASN A 182 -10.40 10.79 -12.48
CA ASN A 182 -9.14 11.43 -12.85
C ASN A 182 -8.75 10.99 -14.27
N ASP A 183 -8.52 11.95 -15.15
CA ASP A 183 -8.21 11.71 -16.57
C ASP A 183 -6.88 10.97 -16.80
N ASP A 184 -5.96 11.06 -15.84
CA ASP A 184 -4.64 10.41 -15.89
C ASP A 184 -4.66 8.96 -15.39
N TRP A 185 -5.79 8.45 -14.86
CA TRP A 185 -5.92 7.09 -14.33
C TRP A 185 -6.82 6.21 -15.19
N GLY A 186 -6.74 4.91 -15.02
CA GLY A 186 -7.74 3.96 -15.50
C GLY A 186 -9.03 4.03 -14.68
N ILE A 187 -9.91 3.05 -14.88
CA ILE A 187 -11.06 2.80 -13.99
C ILE A 187 -10.74 1.50 -13.25
N SER A 188 -10.81 1.53 -11.93
CA SER A 188 -10.40 0.41 -11.08
C SER A 188 -11.42 0.12 -9.99
N MET A 189 -11.65 -1.17 -9.70
CA MET A 189 -12.53 -1.64 -8.63
C MET A 189 -11.94 -2.87 -7.96
N TRP A 190 -12.09 -2.94 -6.63
CA TRP A 190 -11.67 -4.07 -5.83
C TRP A 190 -12.65 -5.22 -5.94
N GLU A 191 -13.95 -4.95 -5.71
CA GLU A 191 -15.00 -5.96 -5.69
C GLU A 191 -16.31 -5.49 -6.32
N VAL A 192 -17.05 -6.43 -6.90
CA VAL A 192 -18.43 -6.26 -7.36
C VAL A 192 -19.28 -7.39 -6.79
N GLU A 193 -20.15 -7.04 -5.89
CA GLU A 193 -21.06 -7.98 -5.26
C GLU A 193 -22.44 -7.88 -5.92
N ILE A 194 -22.94 -8.98 -6.44
CA ILE A 194 -24.22 -9.03 -7.17
C ILE A 194 -25.22 -9.81 -6.32
N TYR A 195 -26.41 -9.22 -6.11
CA TYR A 195 -27.44 -9.80 -5.28
C TYR A 195 -28.81 -9.85 -5.97
N GLY A 196 -29.57 -10.87 -5.60
CA GLY A 196 -30.96 -11.04 -6.01
C GLY A 196 -31.82 -11.60 -4.88
N PRO A 197 -33.15 -11.61 -5.01
CA PRO A 197 -34.03 -12.20 -4.01
C PRO A 197 -33.80 -13.71 -3.85
N VAL A 198 -34.15 -14.25 -2.69
CA VAL A 198 -34.08 -15.71 -2.44
C VAL A 198 -34.80 -16.47 -3.54
N GLY A 199 -34.18 -17.52 -4.07
CA GLY A 199 -34.74 -18.30 -5.18
C GLY A 199 -34.46 -17.74 -6.58
N SER A 200 -33.78 -16.59 -6.71
CA SER A 200 -33.35 -16.03 -8.00
C SER A 200 -32.35 -16.90 -8.74
N ASN A 201 -31.59 -17.70 -8.01
CA ASN A 201 -30.62 -18.67 -8.55
C ASN A 201 -30.60 -19.89 -7.61
N PRO A 202 -30.83 -21.13 -8.11
CA PRO A 202 -30.84 -22.33 -7.26
C PRO A 202 -29.51 -22.65 -6.56
N HIS A 203 -28.41 -22.06 -7.04
CA HIS A 203 -27.08 -22.23 -6.44
C HIS A 203 -26.70 -21.11 -5.46
N ALA A 204 -27.50 -20.04 -5.39
CA ALA A 204 -27.30 -18.92 -4.48
C ALA A 204 -27.93 -19.22 -3.12
N THR A 205 -27.11 -19.68 -2.17
CA THR A 205 -27.58 -20.06 -0.83
C THR A 205 -27.10 -19.10 0.27
N VAL A 206 -26.13 -18.24 -0.03
CA VAL A 206 -25.55 -17.29 0.92
C VAL A 206 -26.36 -16.00 0.90
N THR A 207 -26.99 -15.65 2.01
CA THR A 207 -27.73 -14.38 2.11
C THR A 207 -26.77 -13.19 2.03
N LYS A 208 -27.25 -12.03 1.53
CA LYS A 208 -26.48 -10.78 1.52
C LYS A 208 -25.92 -10.46 2.90
N GLN A 209 -26.72 -10.59 3.93
CA GLN A 209 -26.29 -10.36 5.31
C GLN A 209 -25.16 -11.32 5.72
N ALA A 210 -25.27 -12.61 5.36
CA ALA A 210 -24.24 -13.59 5.63
C ALA A 210 -22.99 -13.40 4.75
N TYR A 211 -23.14 -12.87 3.51
CA TYR A 211 -22.00 -12.55 2.65
C TYR A 211 -21.24 -11.30 3.13
N LEU A 212 -21.98 -10.24 3.48
CA LEU A 212 -21.39 -9.04 4.08
C LEU A 212 -20.78 -9.32 5.46
N ALA A 213 -21.37 -10.24 6.22
CA ALA A 213 -20.81 -10.75 7.47
C ALA A 213 -19.60 -11.69 7.22
N LYS A 214 -19.41 -12.23 6.02
CA LYS A 214 -18.15 -12.92 5.64
C LYS A 214 -17.00 -11.96 5.45
N GLY A 215 -17.25 -10.70 5.13
CA GLY A 215 -16.25 -9.63 5.23
C GLY A 215 -15.92 -9.27 6.68
N VAL A 216 -16.82 -9.60 7.62
CA VAL A 216 -16.62 -9.79 9.06
C VAL A 216 -16.78 -11.28 9.30
N ASP A 217 -15.77 -12.07 8.98
CA ASP A 217 -15.80 -13.50 9.21
C ASP A 217 -15.81 -13.73 10.72
N GLU A 218 -17.03 -13.90 11.31
CA GLU A 218 -17.17 -14.20 12.74
C GLU A 218 -16.33 -15.42 13.16
N THR A 219 -15.99 -16.29 12.21
CA THR A 219 -15.10 -17.42 12.44
C THR A 219 -13.67 -16.90 12.57
N LYS A 220 -13.21 -16.02 11.68
CA LYS A 220 -11.89 -15.39 11.78
C LYS A 220 -11.78 -14.45 12.96
N GLU A 221 -12.84 -13.71 13.28
CA GLU A 221 -12.89 -12.89 14.50
C GLU A 221 -12.74 -13.77 15.75
N LYS A 222 -13.49 -14.84 15.87
CA LYS A 222 -13.39 -15.81 16.97
C LYS A 222 -12.07 -16.56 16.98
N GLU A 223 -11.53 -16.91 15.81
CA GLU A 223 -10.21 -17.52 15.68
C GLU A 223 -9.12 -16.54 16.09
N ALA A 224 -9.20 -15.27 15.67
CA ALA A 224 -8.28 -14.22 16.08
C ALA A 224 -8.36 -13.96 17.59
N GLU A 225 -9.57 -13.83 18.15
CA GLU A 225 -9.78 -13.69 19.60
C GLU A 225 -9.23 -14.88 20.39
N ALA A 226 -9.45 -16.11 19.91
CA ALA A 226 -8.94 -17.34 20.54
C ALA A 226 -7.40 -17.36 20.50
N LEU A 227 -6.79 -17.06 19.35
CA LEU A 227 -5.34 -17.00 19.17
C LEU A 227 -4.72 -15.89 20.00
N ILE A 228 -5.31 -14.71 20.02
CA ILE A 228 -4.88 -13.59 20.89
C ILE A 228 -4.96 -13.99 22.37
N SER A 229 -6.03 -14.69 22.76
CA SER A 229 -6.18 -15.16 24.15
C SER A 229 -5.17 -16.23 24.54
N GLU A 230 -4.82 -17.11 23.61
CA GLU A 230 -3.78 -18.15 23.80
C GLU A 230 -2.38 -17.54 23.90
N LEU A 231 -2.07 -16.56 23.06
CA LEU A 231 -0.77 -15.90 22.99
C LEU A 231 -0.65 -14.69 23.92
N ALA A 232 -1.71 -14.36 24.68
CA ALA A 232 -1.74 -13.19 25.56
C ALA A 232 -0.61 -13.25 26.59
N ALA A 233 0.18 -12.19 26.62
CA ALA A 233 1.31 -12.03 27.52
C ALA A 233 1.42 -10.57 27.99
N PRO A 234 1.96 -10.29 29.17
CA PRO A 234 2.23 -8.92 29.56
C PRO A 234 3.29 -8.32 28.64
N VAL A 235 3.10 -7.06 28.25
CA VAL A 235 4.13 -6.30 27.53
C VAL A 235 5.38 -6.22 28.41
N VAL A 236 6.51 -6.65 27.87
CA VAL A 236 7.79 -6.46 28.52
C VAL A 236 8.29 -5.06 28.14
N PRO A 237 8.35 -4.10 29.11
CA PRO A 237 8.85 -2.76 28.81
C PRO A 237 10.28 -2.84 28.24
N ILE A 238 10.61 -1.94 27.32
CA ILE A 238 12.00 -1.80 26.85
C ILE A 238 12.84 -1.38 28.06
N LYS A 239 13.58 -2.35 28.63
CA LYS A 239 14.52 -2.08 29.69
C LYS A 239 15.89 -1.85 29.05
N GLU A 240 16.45 -0.67 29.27
CA GLU A 240 17.85 -0.36 28.96
C GLU A 240 18.33 -0.82 27.57
N LYS A 241 17.51 -0.62 26.52
CA LYS A 241 17.86 -0.92 25.14
C LYS A 241 18.02 -2.43 24.84
N GLU A 242 17.12 -3.24 25.35
CA GLU A 242 17.00 -4.65 24.95
C GLU A 242 16.84 -4.77 23.43
N PHE A 243 17.30 -5.91 22.91
CA PHE A 243 17.21 -6.20 21.48
C PHE A 243 15.75 -6.27 21.04
N GLN A 244 15.45 -5.71 19.85
CA GLN A 244 14.11 -5.62 19.28
C GLN A 244 14.04 -6.47 18.00
N LYS A 245 13.15 -7.45 17.97
CA LYS A 245 12.85 -8.29 16.82
C LYS A 245 11.55 -7.76 16.20
N GLY A 246 11.67 -6.79 15.31
CA GLY A 246 10.54 -5.99 14.83
C GLY A 246 10.18 -6.18 13.37
N LEU A 247 9.01 -5.67 13.04
CA LEU A 247 8.52 -5.51 11.67
C LEU A 247 7.82 -4.16 11.51
N VAL A 248 7.71 -3.69 10.28
CA VAL A 248 6.91 -2.51 9.95
C VAL A 248 5.54 -2.96 9.45
N TYR A 249 4.51 -2.52 10.17
CA TYR A 249 3.11 -2.82 9.88
C TYR A 249 2.47 -1.62 9.21
N THR A 250 2.09 -1.78 7.95
CA THR A 250 1.71 -0.67 7.08
C THR A 250 0.28 -0.78 6.61
N SER A 251 -0.43 0.35 6.60
CA SER A 251 -1.72 0.48 5.93
C SER A 251 -1.88 1.86 5.31
N TRP A 252 -2.49 1.90 4.14
CA TRP A 252 -2.99 3.10 3.46
C TRP A 252 -4.52 3.07 3.38
N VAL A 253 -5.18 2.42 4.34
CA VAL A 253 -6.64 2.37 4.48
C VAL A 253 -6.97 2.73 5.92
N ALA A 254 -7.84 3.72 6.09
CA ALA A 254 -8.11 4.38 7.37
C ALA A 254 -8.54 3.43 8.49
N GLU A 255 -9.39 2.45 8.19
CA GLU A 255 -9.98 1.53 9.17
C GLU A 255 -9.41 0.10 9.12
N GLU A 256 -8.35 -0.16 8.31
CA GLU A 256 -7.86 -1.52 8.07
C GLU A 256 -7.35 -2.20 9.36
N PHE A 257 -6.78 -1.43 10.29
CA PHE A 257 -6.31 -2.02 11.55
C PHE A 257 -7.42 -2.49 12.50
N THR A 258 -8.68 -2.05 12.30
CA THR A 258 -9.83 -2.55 13.08
C THR A 258 -10.45 -3.82 12.51
N MET A 259 -9.96 -4.28 11.36
CA MET A 259 -10.51 -5.48 10.73
C MET A 259 -10.02 -6.75 11.44
N PRO A 260 -10.87 -7.78 11.60
CA PRO A 260 -10.47 -9.06 12.21
C PRO A 260 -9.25 -9.71 11.57
N VAL A 261 -9.04 -9.51 10.26
CA VAL A 261 -7.85 -10.00 9.56
C VAL A 261 -6.56 -9.33 10.06
N SER A 262 -6.63 -8.06 10.49
CA SER A 262 -5.51 -7.37 11.11
C SER A 262 -5.12 -8.02 12.44
N ASP A 263 -6.11 -8.32 13.28
CA ASP A 263 -5.92 -8.98 14.56
C ASP A 263 -5.29 -10.37 14.39
N PHE A 264 -5.77 -11.13 13.41
CA PHE A 264 -5.21 -12.44 13.06
C PHE A 264 -3.75 -12.30 12.59
N THR A 265 -3.45 -11.31 11.74
CA THR A 265 -2.08 -11.09 11.25
C THR A 265 -1.15 -10.70 12.39
N LEU A 266 -1.56 -9.83 13.32
CA LEU A 266 -0.75 -9.49 14.49
C LEU A 266 -0.51 -10.70 15.40
N ALA A 267 -1.53 -11.54 15.61
CA ALA A 267 -1.37 -12.78 16.37
C ALA A 267 -0.40 -13.75 15.69
N TYR A 268 -0.50 -13.94 14.37
CA TYR A 268 0.44 -14.72 13.58
C TYR A 268 1.88 -14.22 13.71
N LEU A 269 2.08 -12.90 13.63
CA LEU A 269 3.40 -12.28 13.77
C LEU A 269 4.00 -12.54 15.16
N LYS A 270 3.17 -12.49 16.21
CA LYS A 270 3.57 -12.91 17.56
C LYS A 270 3.96 -14.38 17.62
N GLU A 271 3.14 -15.27 17.04
CA GLU A 271 3.38 -16.71 17.01
C GLU A 271 4.73 -17.07 16.38
N ILE A 272 5.09 -16.42 15.26
CA ILE A 272 6.37 -16.66 14.60
C ILE A 272 7.58 -16.04 15.31
N GLY A 273 7.37 -15.21 16.36
CA GLY A 273 8.41 -14.76 17.27
C GLY A 273 8.77 -13.27 17.22
N PHE A 274 8.03 -12.42 16.48
CA PHE A 274 8.22 -10.98 16.59
C PHE A 274 7.81 -10.48 17.97
N ASP A 275 8.56 -9.52 18.50
CA ASP A 275 8.33 -8.93 19.83
C ASP A 275 8.00 -7.43 19.78
N THR A 276 8.15 -6.80 18.62
CA THR A 276 7.92 -5.37 18.42
C THR A 276 7.27 -5.10 17.07
N VAL A 277 6.31 -4.19 17.02
CA VAL A 277 5.63 -3.76 15.79
C VAL A 277 5.83 -2.27 15.59
N SER A 278 6.37 -1.88 14.44
CA SER A 278 6.42 -0.48 14.02
C SER A 278 5.19 -0.16 13.18
N ILE A 279 4.23 0.59 13.72
CA ILE A 279 3.03 1.00 12.98
C ILE A 279 3.36 2.26 12.20
N MET A 280 3.36 2.15 10.88
CA MET A 280 3.57 3.28 9.98
C MET A 280 2.30 4.13 9.88
N VAL A 281 2.48 5.45 9.94
CA VAL A 281 1.38 6.42 9.82
C VAL A 281 1.68 7.38 8.66
N PRO A 282 1.03 7.21 7.50
CA PRO A 282 1.23 8.10 6.37
C PRO A 282 0.53 9.45 6.59
N ALA A 283 1.26 10.52 6.29
CA ALA A 283 0.76 11.87 6.15
C ALA A 283 1.31 12.47 4.86
N TYR A 284 0.81 13.60 4.44
CA TYR A 284 1.07 14.11 3.10
C TYR A 284 1.30 15.62 3.11
N GLN A 285 2.00 16.07 2.06
CA GLN A 285 2.00 17.45 1.58
C GLN A 285 1.81 17.43 0.05
N GLU A 286 1.31 18.50 -0.54
CA GLU A 286 0.98 18.49 -1.98
C GLU A 286 2.22 18.33 -2.87
N GLU A 287 3.25 19.15 -2.64
CA GLU A 287 4.52 19.16 -3.39
C GLU A 287 5.70 19.23 -2.41
N ILE A 288 6.92 19.02 -2.87
CA ILE A 288 8.14 19.03 -2.03
C ILE A 288 8.39 20.37 -1.31
N ASP A 289 7.91 21.49 -1.84
CA ASP A 289 8.04 22.83 -1.26
C ASP A 289 6.78 23.30 -0.51
N SER A 290 5.74 22.46 -0.41
CA SER A 290 4.53 22.75 0.35
C SER A 290 4.85 22.86 1.84
N VAL A 291 4.17 23.79 2.51
CA VAL A 291 4.41 24.05 3.94
C VAL A 291 3.33 23.46 4.85
N ILE A 292 2.27 22.89 4.28
CA ILE A 292 1.16 22.28 5.02
C ILE A 292 1.29 20.78 4.95
N ILE A 293 1.35 20.15 6.12
CA ILE A 293 1.28 18.71 6.28
C ILE A 293 -0.13 18.36 6.73
N PHE A 294 -0.73 17.37 6.11
CA PHE A 294 -2.09 16.93 6.40
C PHE A 294 -2.20 15.41 6.44
N THR A 295 -3.24 14.94 7.10
CA THR A 295 -3.64 13.53 7.14
C THR A 295 -5.00 13.38 6.47
N ASN A 296 -5.25 12.24 5.86
CA ASN A 296 -6.56 11.87 5.33
C ASN A 296 -7.11 10.70 6.14
N ASP A 297 -7.36 10.96 7.43
CA ASP A 297 -7.83 10.02 8.44
C ASP A 297 -9.36 9.97 8.56
N LYS A 298 -10.04 10.08 7.41
CA LYS A 298 -11.49 9.83 7.27
C LYS A 298 -11.73 8.36 7.00
N PRO A 299 -12.96 7.84 7.18
CA PRO A 299 -13.26 6.42 6.95
C PRO A 299 -12.86 5.86 5.57
N ASP A 300 -12.87 6.70 4.54
CA ASP A 300 -12.45 6.40 3.17
C ASP A 300 -11.03 6.91 2.82
N GLY A 301 -10.28 7.30 3.84
CA GLY A 301 -8.96 7.91 3.69
C GLY A 301 -7.83 6.90 3.60
N ASP A 302 -6.63 7.45 3.37
CA ASP A 302 -5.38 6.71 3.25
C ASP A 302 -4.39 6.97 4.40
N THR A 303 -4.90 7.53 5.50
CA THR A 303 -4.22 7.60 6.79
C THR A 303 -5.06 6.84 7.82
N PRO A 304 -4.51 5.90 8.60
CA PRO A 304 -5.23 5.24 9.67
C PRO A 304 -5.86 6.24 10.65
N THR A 305 -7.13 6.04 10.98
CA THR A 305 -7.80 6.87 12.00
C THR A 305 -7.15 6.68 13.37
N MET A 306 -7.33 7.62 14.28
CA MET A 306 -6.83 7.47 15.65
C MET A 306 -7.43 6.26 16.37
N GLU A 307 -8.67 5.89 16.04
CA GLU A 307 -9.34 4.71 16.57
C GLU A 307 -8.72 3.43 16.01
N SER A 308 -8.47 3.40 14.71
CA SER A 308 -7.79 2.30 14.01
C SER A 308 -6.37 2.08 14.56
N LEU A 309 -5.59 3.14 14.71
CA LEU A 309 -4.27 3.07 15.35
C LEU A 309 -4.32 2.56 16.79
N LYS A 310 -5.28 3.06 17.58
CA LYS A 310 -5.47 2.63 18.96
C LYS A 310 -5.78 1.15 19.05
N HIS A 311 -6.66 0.65 18.19
CA HIS A 311 -6.99 -0.78 18.13
C HIS A 311 -5.74 -1.63 17.89
N ALA A 312 -4.92 -1.29 16.87
CA ALA A 312 -3.69 -2.01 16.60
C ALA A 312 -2.71 -2.01 17.79
N VAL A 313 -2.54 -0.86 18.46
CA VAL A 313 -1.71 -0.76 19.69
C VAL A 313 -2.26 -1.68 20.78
N GLU A 314 -3.57 -1.65 21.03
CA GLU A 314 -4.20 -2.50 22.06
C GLU A 314 -4.04 -3.99 21.77
N VAL A 315 -4.17 -4.41 20.51
CA VAL A 315 -3.95 -5.81 20.10
C VAL A 315 -2.49 -6.21 20.29
N CYS A 316 -1.54 -5.38 19.85
CA CYS A 316 -0.11 -5.63 20.09
C CYS A 316 0.19 -5.78 21.59
N HIS A 317 -0.35 -4.90 22.43
CA HIS A 317 -0.16 -4.96 23.89
C HIS A 317 -0.81 -6.21 24.51
N LYS A 318 -2.00 -6.63 24.07
CA LYS A 318 -2.60 -7.91 24.50
C LYS A 318 -1.71 -9.10 24.18
N LEU A 319 -1.04 -9.07 23.04
CA LEU A 319 -0.09 -10.11 22.60
C LEU A 319 1.29 -9.98 23.28
N GLY A 320 1.50 -8.99 24.15
CA GLY A 320 2.79 -8.73 24.79
C GLY A 320 3.85 -8.23 23.84
N MET A 321 3.46 -7.66 22.69
CA MET A 321 4.36 -7.00 21.75
C MET A 321 4.47 -5.50 22.08
N ARG A 322 5.68 -4.97 21.92
CA ARG A 322 5.97 -3.54 22.01
C ARG A 322 5.56 -2.84 20.72
N VAL A 323 5.29 -1.54 20.81
CA VAL A 323 4.90 -0.74 19.65
C VAL A 323 5.85 0.43 19.44
N MET A 324 6.21 0.67 18.19
CA MET A 324 6.77 1.92 17.69
C MET A 324 5.73 2.61 16.81
N ILE A 325 5.44 3.89 17.04
CA ILE A 325 4.73 4.70 16.06
C ILE A 325 5.74 5.42 15.17
N LYS A 326 5.60 5.24 13.86
CA LYS A 326 6.52 5.74 12.84
C LYS A 326 5.79 6.62 11.81
N PRO A 327 5.63 7.93 12.07
CA PRO A 327 4.99 8.84 11.12
C PRO A 327 5.85 9.08 9.88
N HIS A 328 5.22 9.05 8.71
CA HIS A 328 5.80 9.37 7.41
C HIS A 328 5.15 10.64 6.85
N VAL A 329 5.92 11.45 6.13
CA VAL A 329 5.37 12.58 5.35
C VAL A 329 5.82 12.40 3.91
N ASP A 330 4.84 12.23 3.02
CA ASP A 330 5.07 12.03 1.59
C ASP A 330 4.51 13.19 0.76
N PRO A 331 5.22 13.68 -0.25
CA PRO A 331 4.63 14.51 -1.28
C PRO A 331 3.57 13.70 -2.06
N ARG A 332 2.44 14.35 -2.41
CA ARG A 332 1.42 13.73 -3.28
C ARG A 332 1.89 13.58 -4.73
N THR A 333 3.01 14.20 -5.06
CA THR A 333 3.73 14.00 -6.32
C THR A 333 4.55 12.72 -6.27
N ASN A 334 5.16 12.33 -7.40
CA ASN A 334 6.07 11.17 -7.45
C ASN A 334 7.48 11.47 -6.93
N GLU A 335 7.67 12.57 -6.20
CA GLU A 335 8.95 12.95 -5.63
C GLU A 335 9.17 12.30 -4.27
N ALA A 336 10.41 11.88 -4.02
CA ALA A 336 10.75 11.22 -2.77
C ALA A 336 10.79 12.23 -1.59
N ARG A 337 10.34 11.79 -0.41
CA ARG A 337 10.33 12.59 0.83
C ARG A 337 11.70 13.14 1.24
N VAL A 338 12.78 12.50 0.84
CA VAL A 338 14.16 12.96 1.08
C VAL A 338 14.42 14.36 0.49
N ASN A 339 13.62 14.77 -0.51
CA ASN A 339 13.73 16.06 -1.20
C ASN A 339 12.79 17.13 -0.63
N ILE A 340 12.02 16.87 0.42
CA ILE A 340 11.12 17.86 1.03
C ILE A 340 11.90 19.10 1.46
N MET A 341 11.52 20.26 0.93
CA MET A 341 12.21 21.52 1.14
C MET A 341 11.77 22.17 2.46
N PRO A 342 12.65 22.24 3.47
CA PRO A 342 12.30 22.82 4.75
C PRO A 342 12.15 24.34 4.70
N SER A 343 11.25 24.86 5.54
CA SER A 343 11.12 26.28 5.85
C SER A 343 10.64 26.44 7.29
N GLU A 344 10.71 27.65 7.86
CA GLU A 344 10.15 27.91 9.19
C GLU A 344 8.68 27.50 9.28
N LYS A 345 7.88 27.82 8.26
CA LYS A 345 6.45 27.46 8.20
C LYS A 345 6.23 25.97 8.05
N TRP A 346 7.12 25.28 7.32
CA TRP A 346 7.07 23.82 7.21
C TRP A 346 7.29 23.19 8.59
N PHE A 347 8.30 23.65 9.32
CA PHE A 347 8.55 23.16 10.68
C PHE A 347 7.43 23.47 11.66
N ASP A 348 6.73 24.61 11.51
CA ASP A 348 5.56 24.91 12.33
C ASP A 348 4.43 23.89 12.09
N SER A 349 4.17 23.54 10.82
CA SER A 349 3.19 22.52 10.45
C SER A 349 3.65 21.11 10.86
N TYR A 350 4.94 20.80 10.68
CA TYR A 350 5.52 19.54 11.09
C TYR A 350 5.43 19.32 12.61
N GLU A 351 5.69 20.34 13.38
CA GLU A 351 5.59 20.30 14.84
C GLU A 351 4.15 19.99 15.28
N GLU A 352 3.15 20.64 14.69
CA GLU A 352 1.74 20.35 15.00
C GLU A 352 1.38 18.90 14.67
N PHE A 353 1.80 18.43 13.50
CA PHE A 353 1.60 17.06 13.05
C PHE A 353 2.25 16.05 13.98
N ILE A 354 3.55 16.18 14.26
CA ILE A 354 4.29 15.16 15.02
C ILE A 354 3.85 15.12 16.50
N LEU A 355 3.47 16.27 17.07
CA LEU A 355 2.95 16.34 18.44
C LEU A 355 1.59 15.67 18.60
N ARG A 356 0.78 15.61 17.56
CA ARG A 356 -0.48 14.85 17.57
C ARG A 356 -0.20 13.37 17.86
N TYR A 357 0.77 12.78 17.18
CA TYR A 357 1.12 11.37 17.35
C TYR A 357 1.98 11.10 18.58
N ALA A 358 2.78 12.08 19.02
CA ALA A 358 3.49 11.97 20.30
C ALA A 358 2.52 11.90 21.49
N ARG A 359 1.47 12.72 21.50
CA ARG A 359 0.40 12.65 22.52
C ARG A 359 -0.37 11.34 22.45
N PHE A 360 -0.77 10.93 21.24
CA PHE A 360 -1.40 9.63 21.02
C PHE A 360 -0.53 8.49 21.60
N SER A 361 0.77 8.49 21.32
CA SER A 361 1.71 7.49 21.80
C SER A 361 1.81 7.48 23.33
N GLN A 362 1.81 8.65 23.96
CA GLN A 362 1.80 8.75 25.43
C GLN A 362 0.51 8.20 26.04
N GLU A 363 -0.64 8.54 25.46
CA GLU A 363 -1.97 8.16 25.96
C GLU A 363 -2.21 6.66 25.85
N ASN A 364 -1.62 6.01 24.83
CA ASN A 364 -1.80 4.59 24.55
C ASN A 364 -0.62 3.71 24.98
N GLY A 365 0.36 4.26 25.71
CA GLY A 365 1.45 3.48 26.31
C GLY A 365 2.46 2.93 25.30
N VAL A 366 2.57 3.55 24.13
CA VAL A 366 3.54 3.17 23.08
C VAL A 366 4.97 3.28 23.62
N GLU A 367 5.83 2.32 23.34
CA GLU A 367 7.17 2.22 23.92
C GLU A 367 8.22 3.05 23.17
N LEU A 368 8.10 3.15 21.83
CA LEU A 368 9.06 3.84 20.97
C LEU A 368 8.34 4.76 19.98
N PHE A 369 8.89 5.93 19.76
CA PHE A 369 8.34 6.91 18.81
C PHE A 369 9.43 7.42 17.88
N SER A 370 9.21 7.36 16.55
CA SER A 370 10.08 8.00 15.59
C SER A 370 9.65 9.45 15.38
N VAL A 371 10.58 10.39 15.65
CA VAL A 371 10.31 11.83 15.48
C VAL A 371 10.35 12.28 14.03
N GLY A 372 10.66 11.38 13.08
CA GLY A 372 10.65 11.61 11.65
C GLY A 372 11.23 10.43 10.88
N THR A 373 10.98 10.40 9.57
CA THR A 373 11.37 9.32 8.67
C THR A 373 11.92 9.89 7.37
N GLU A 374 13.21 9.66 7.07
CA GLU A 374 13.88 9.97 5.80
C GLU A 374 13.70 11.42 5.29
N LEU A 375 13.66 12.39 6.18
CA LEU A 375 13.48 13.81 5.84
C LEU A 375 14.84 14.50 5.58
N GLU A 376 15.71 13.88 4.76
CA GLU A 376 17.13 14.20 4.56
C GLU A 376 17.39 15.69 4.32
N ALA A 377 16.67 16.33 3.40
CA ALA A 377 16.89 17.75 3.12
C ALA A 377 16.52 18.67 4.31
N THR A 378 15.73 18.18 5.28
CA THR A 378 15.36 18.94 6.48
C THR A 378 16.35 18.78 7.62
N THR A 379 17.28 17.80 7.56
CA THR A 379 18.23 17.50 8.64
C THR A 379 19.57 18.20 8.48
N PHE A 380 19.76 19.02 7.45
CA PHE A 380 20.98 19.82 7.29
C PHE A 380 21.26 20.70 8.52
N GLU A 381 22.54 20.94 8.80
CA GLU A 381 23.02 21.70 9.97
C GLU A 381 22.28 23.03 10.19
N SER A 382 21.87 23.70 9.11
CA SER A 382 21.10 24.96 9.18
C SER A 382 19.75 24.84 9.90
N TRP A 383 19.16 23.64 9.93
CA TRP A 383 17.87 23.33 10.53
C TRP A 383 17.97 22.61 11.87
N THR A 384 19.17 22.36 12.38
CA THR A 384 19.38 21.67 13.68
C THR A 384 18.55 22.30 14.79
N HIS A 385 18.53 23.62 14.88
CA HIS A 385 17.79 24.34 15.90
C HIS A 385 16.27 24.04 15.88
N ARG A 386 15.68 23.88 14.70
CA ARG A 386 14.25 23.54 14.57
C ARG A 386 14.00 22.08 14.98
N TRP A 387 14.84 21.15 14.55
CA TRP A 387 14.75 19.76 15.00
C TRP A 387 14.90 19.64 16.51
N GLU A 388 15.83 20.36 17.12
CA GLU A 388 15.99 20.36 18.58
C GLU A 388 14.75 20.88 19.30
N GLN A 389 14.10 21.93 18.77
CA GLN A 389 12.82 22.44 19.29
C GLN A 389 11.71 21.41 19.18
N VAL A 390 11.55 20.77 18.02
CA VAL A 390 10.55 19.72 17.80
C VAL A 390 10.77 18.56 18.78
N ILE A 391 12.01 18.06 18.89
CA ILE A 391 12.35 16.95 19.80
C ILE A 391 12.08 17.32 21.27
N ASP A 392 12.44 18.52 21.71
CA ASP A 392 12.18 18.99 23.06
C ASP A 392 10.67 19.03 23.36
N LYS A 393 9.87 19.53 22.44
CA LYS A 393 8.40 19.52 22.56
C LYS A 393 7.80 18.11 22.53
N VAL A 394 8.34 17.21 21.71
CA VAL A 394 7.96 15.80 21.74
C VAL A 394 8.27 15.22 23.13
N ARG A 395 9.45 15.48 23.71
CA ARG A 395 9.81 15.05 25.08
C ARG A 395 8.90 15.61 26.17
N GLU A 396 8.35 16.79 26.00
CA GLU A 396 7.36 17.33 26.94
C GLU A 396 6.08 16.50 26.94
N ASN A 397 5.66 15.99 25.78
CA ASN A 397 4.40 15.29 25.53
C ASN A 397 4.51 13.76 25.57
N TYR A 398 5.71 13.19 25.43
CA TYR A 398 5.93 11.74 25.36
C TYR A 398 7.17 11.35 26.18
N LYS A 399 7.04 10.29 27.00
CA LYS A 399 8.06 9.86 27.96
C LYS A 399 8.73 8.53 27.61
N GLY A 400 8.27 7.85 26.57
CA GLY A 400 8.92 6.66 26.02
C GLY A 400 10.21 6.96 25.28
N PHE A 401 10.76 5.95 24.62
CA PHE A 401 11.99 6.10 23.84
C PHE A 401 11.76 6.84 22.54
N LEU A 402 12.76 7.64 22.14
CA LEU A 402 12.75 8.37 20.87
C LEU A 402 13.85 7.89 19.93
N THR A 403 13.51 7.83 18.66
CA THR A 403 14.44 7.69 17.55
C THR A 403 14.05 8.66 16.41
N TYR A 404 14.91 8.78 15.44
CA TYR A 404 14.63 9.31 14.09
C TYR A 404 15.02 8.21 13.10
N SER A 405 14.20 7.95 12.12
CA SER A 405 14.43 6.92 11.10
C SER A 405 15.14 7.54 9.91
N ALA A 406 16.47 7.59 9.98
CA ALA A 406 17.29 8.22 8.97
C ALA A 406 17.45 7.35 7.72
N ASN A 407 17.44 7.95 6.53
CA ASN A 407 17.82 7.25 5.32
C ASN A 407 19.27 6.74 5.44
N TRP A 408 19.61 5.62 4.81
CA TRP A 408 20.96 5.05 4.80
C TRP A 408 22.02 6.01 4.23
N THR A 409 21.62 7.03 3.46
CA THR A 409 22.50 8.09 2.95
C THR A 409 22.76 9.22 3.95
N GLU A 410 21.84 9.47 4.89
CA GLU A 410 21.87 10.66 5.74
C GLU A 410 22.32 10.42 7.17
N TYR A 411 22.23 9.18 7.72
CA TYR A 411 22.37 8.90 9.15
C TYR A 411 23.64 9.46 9.79
N LYS A 412 24.74 9.57 9.02
CA LYS A 412 26.02 10.13 9.51
C LYS A 412 26.00 11.63 9.70
N GLU A 413 25.14 12.31 9.00
CA GLU A 413 25.06 13.78 8.94
C GLU A 413 23.95 14.34 9.86
N VAL A 414 23.06 13.52 10.39
CA VAL A 414 22.00 13.94 11.32
C VAL A 414 22.63 14.55 12.58
N PRO A 415 22.36 15.84 12.89
CA PRO A 415 23.09 16.57 13.91
C PRO A 415 22.54 16.39 15.33
N PHE A 416 21.33 15.85 15.48
CA PHE A 416 20.58 15.81 16.76
C PHE A 416 20.52 14.43 17.41
N TRP A 417 21.35 13.46 17.02
CA TRP A 417 21.40 12.14 17.67
C TRP A 417 21.59 12.22 19.19
N GLY A 418 22.27 13.27 19.66
CA GLY A 418 22.46 13.50 21.10
C GLY A 418 21.16 13.59 21.91
N LYS A 419 20.05 14.06 21.30
CA LYS A 419 18.74 14.25 21.94
C LYS A 419 17.85 12.99 21.89
N LEU A 420 18.21 11.98 21.13
CA LEU A 420 17.46 10.76 20.93
C LEU A 420 18.02 9.60 21.75
N ASP A 421 17.24 8.56 21.96
CA ASP A 421 17.64 7.38 22.74
C ASP A 421 18.32 6.33 21.87
N PHE A 422 17.87 6.19 20.61
CA PHE A 422 18.44 5.28 19.62
C PHE A 422 18.81 6.04 18.35
N ILE A 423 19.72 5.45 17.58
CA ILE A 423 20.01 5.83 16.21
C ILE A 423 19.21 4.91 15.31
N GLY A 424 18.20 5.44 14.63
CA GLY A 424 17.37 4.70 13.68
C GLY A 424 17.89 4.85 12.25
N ILE A 425 17.94 3.76 11.51
CA ILE A 425 18.39 3.77 10.11
C ILE A 425 17.42 2.95 9.27
N ASP A 426 16.88 3.54 8.21
CA ASP A 426 16.17 2.84 7.15
C ASP A 426 17.25 2.32 6.18
N ALA A 427 17.55 1.01 6.32
CA ALA A 427 18.85 0.44 5.95
C ALA A 427 18.85 -0.19 4.55
N TYR A 428 18.52 0.58 3.53
CA TYR A 428 18.52 0.13 2.13
C TYR A 428 19.90 0.29 1.46
N PHE A 429 20.94 -0.19 2.12
CA PHE A 429 22.32 -0.11 1.60
C PHE A 429 22.51 -0.99 0.36
N PRO A 430 23.00 -0.44 -0.77
CA PRO A 430 23.49 -1.26 -1.87
C PRO A 430 24.64 -2.17 -1.40
N LEU A 431 24.50 -3.48 -1.62
CA LEU A 431 25.45 -4.45 -1.10
C LEU A 431 26.57 -4.75 -2.10
N THR A 432 26.21 -5.16 -3.31
CA THR A 432 27.18 -5.49 -4.36
C THR A 432 26.79 -4.87 -5.71
N GLY A 433 27.69 -4.97 -6.71
CA GLY A 433 27.39 -4.62 -8.10
C GLY A 433 26.95 -5.80 -8.96
N LYS A 434 26.71 -6.98 -8.36
CA LYS A 434 26.32 -8.21 -9.05
C LYS A 434 24.82 -8.38 -9.05
N ASP A 435 24.27 -8.99 -10.09
CA ASP A 435 22.85 -9.35 -10.14
C ASP A 435 22.57 -10.60 -9.28
N ASN A 436 23.48 -11.56 -9.24
CA ASN A 436 23.38 -12.78 -8.47
C ASN A 436 24.62 -12.95 -7.56
N PRO A 437 24.71 -12.26 -6.41
CA PRO A 437 25.79 -12.46 -5.46
C PRO A 437 25.60 -13.74 -4.66
N SER A 438 26.70 -14.34 -4.20
CA SER A 438 26.61 -15.42 -3.20
C SER A 438 26.33 -14.84 -1.81
N LEU A 439 25.77 -15.66 -0.91
CA LEU A 439 25.57 -15.28 0.50
C LEU A 439 26.90 -14.78 1.14
N GLU A 440 28.02 -15.42 0.85
CA GLU A 440 29.34 -14.98 1.35
C GLU A 440 29.72 -13.57 0.89
N GLU A 441 29.40 -13.21 -0.36
CA GLU A 441 29.64 -11.87 -0.89
C GLU A 441 28.74 -10.82 -0.23
N LEU A 442 27.49 -11.18 0.08
CA LEU A 442 26.57 -10.34 0.83
C LEU A 442 27.03 -10.14 2.28
N VAL A 443 27.49 -11.19 2.95
CA VAL A 443 28.09 -11.13 4.30
C VAL A 443 29.33 -10.23 4.32
N VAL A 444 30.20 -10.32 3.31
CA VAL A 444 31.36 -9.42 3.18
C VAL A 444 30.91 -7.97 3.00
N ALA A 445 29.87 -7.72 2.21
CA ALA A 445 29.34 -6.38 2.01
C ALA A 445 28.76 -5.79 3.31
N TRP A 446 27.94 -6.54 4.02
CA TRP A 446 27.40 -6.13 5.32
C TRP A 446 28.48 -5.95 6.38
N THR A 447 29.52 -6.79 6.38
CA THR A 447 30.67 -6.62 7.29
C THR A 447 31.34 -5.26 7.09
N ARG A 448 31.57 -4.83 5.83
CA ARG A 448 32.14 -3.50 5.53
C ARG A 448 31.24 -2.37 6.01
N ILE A 449 29.90 -2.51 5.80
CA ILE A 449 28.92 -1.51 6.24
C ILE A 449 28.93 -1.43 7.77
N ALA A 450 28.91 -2.56 8.46
CA ALA A 450 28.93 -2.63 9.92
C ALA A 450 30.22 -2.05 10.51
N ASP A 451 31.38 -2.33 9.92
CA ASP A 451 32.68 -1.80 10.36
C ASP A 451 32.76 -0.27 10.17
N ASP A 452 32.22 0.24 9.04
CA ASP A 452 32.15 1.67 8.77
C ASP A 452 31.18 2.40 9.73
N MET A 453 30.07 1.76 10.05
CA MET A 453 29.10 2.24 11.03
C MET A 453 29.71 2.26 12.45
N GLU A 454 30.37 1.20 12.86
CA GLU A 454 31.04 1.11 14.16
C GLU A 454 32.15 2.16 14.31
N LYS A 455 32.92 2.37 13.25
CA LYS A 455 33.95 3.43 13.22
C LYS A 455 33.32 4.82 13.42
N TRP A 456 32.23 5.11 12.68
CA TRP A 456 31.51 6.37 12.80
C TRP A 456 30.91 6.56 14.22
N LEU A 457 30.29 5.52 14.81
CA LEU A 457 29.77 5.55 16.17
C LEU A 457 30.86 5.91 17.18
N ASN A 458 32.04 5.30 17.04
CA ASN A 458 33.19 5.58 17.93
C ASN A 458 33.72 7.01 17.74
N GLU A 459 33.88 7.49 16.50
CA GLU A 459 34.33 8.84 16.20
C GLU A 459 33.39 9.92 16.73
N LYS A 460 32.08 9.65 16.73
CA LYS A 460 31.06 10.58 17.22
C LYS A 460 30.72 10.39 18.72
N ASN A 461 31.30 9.40 19.39
CA ASN A 461 30.97 9.00 20.76
C ASN A 461 29.48 8.64 20.95
N LEU A 462 28.92 7.92 19.98
CA LEU A 462 27.49 7.53 19.91
C LEU A 462 27.23 6.04 20.19
N THR A 463 28.26 5.25 20.49
CA THR A 463 28.17 3.79 20.69
C THR A 463 27.12 3.40 21.74
N GLU A 464 26.99 4.17 22.82
CA GLU A 464 26.03 3.94 23.90
C GLU A 464 24.56 4.21 23.49
N LYS A 465 24.33 4.89 22.36
CA LYS A 465 22.95 5.13 21.87
C LYS A 465 22.29 3.83 21.42
N GLY A 466 23.05 2.94 20.78
CA GLY A 466 22.54 1.76 20.11
C GLY A 466 21.89 2.09 18.77
N VAL A 467 21.99 1.17 17.84
CA VAL A 467 21.45 1.30 16.48
C VAL A 467 20.27 0.36 16.30
N LEU A 468 19.17 0.88 15.75
CA LEU A 468 18.02 0.14 15.25
C LEU A 468 17.99 0.27 13.72
N LEU A 469 17.86 -0.82 12.99
CA LEU A 469 17.38 -0.73 11.61
C LEU A 469 15.86 -0.52 11.65
N THR A 470 15.44 0.73 11.60
CA THR A 470 14.03 1.10 11.66
C THR A 470 13.25 0.71 10.40
N GLU A 471 13.97 0.37 9.33
CA GLU A 471 13.54 -0.43 8.19
C GLU A 471 14.70 -1.25 7.69
N ILE A 472 14.42 -2.48 7.30
CA ILE A 472 15.29 -3.34 6.51
C ILE A 472 14.43 -4.23 5.62
N GLY A 473 14.67 -4.22 4.33
CA GLY A 473 13.92 -5.02 3.39
C GLY A 473 14.59 -5.08 2.03
N TYR A 474 14.27 -6.14 1.30
CA TYR A 474 14.69 -6.35 -0.08
C TYR A 474 13.48 -6.83 -0.86
N PRO A 475 13.23 -6.35 -2.08
CA PRO A 475 12.20 -6.93 -2.92
C PRO A 475 12.58 -8.37 -3.31
N SER A 476 11.61 -9.25 -3.52
CA SER A 476 11.84 -10.62 -4.00
C SER A 476 12.09 -10.66 -5.51
N ALA A 477 12.98 -9.80 -6.00
CA ALA A 477 13.32 -9.61 -7.39
C ALA A 477 14.83 -9.80 -7.59
N ASP A 478 15.21 -10.34 -8.76
CA ASP A 478 16.61 -10.44 -9.19
C ASP A 478 17.32 -9.08 -9.10
N ALA A 479 18.56 -9.06 -8.64
CA ALA A 479 19.37 -7.88 -8.38
C ALA A 479 18.86 -6.94 -7.25
N ALA A 480 18.03 -7.46 -6.33
CA ALA A 480 17.53 -6.71 -5.17
C ALA A 480 18.64 -6.12 -4.28
N ASN A 481 19.78 -6.79 -4.18
CA ASN A 481 20.94 -6.33 -3.42
C ASN A 481 21.58 -5.03 -3.95
N ARG A 482 21.32 -4.65 -5.22
CA ARG A 482 21.94 -3.48 -5.88
C ARG A 482 21.20 -2.19 -5.57
N GLN A 483 19.86 -2.25 -5.51
CA GLN A 483 18.99 -1.13 -5.19
C GLN A 483 17.85 -1.63 -4.26
N PRO A 484 18.16 -1.87 -2.98
CA PRO A 484 17.22 -2.54 -2.07
C PRO A 484 15.87 -1.82 -1.87
N TRP A 485 15.78 -0.53 -2.21
CA TRP A 485 14.56 0.27 -2.06
C TRP A 485 13.55 0.10 -3.20
N VAL A 486 13.87 -0.64 -4.27
CA VAL A 486 13.00 -0.82 -5.43
C VAL A 486 13.28 -2.14 -6.16
N ALA A 487 12.25 -2.78 -6.70
CA ALA A 487 12.43 -3.92 -7.60
C ALA A 487 12.97 -3.42 -8.96
N VAL A 488 14.25 -3.67 -9.24
CA VAL A 488 14.91 -3.26 -10.49
C VAL A 488 14.73 -4.27 -11.62
N SER A 489 14.33 -5.49 -11.30
CA SER A 489 14.09 -6.60 -12.23
C SER A 489 12.62 -7.02 -12.18
N LYS A 490 12.13 -7.60 -13.28
CA LYS A 490 10.81 -8.25 -13.35
C LYS A 490 10.91 -9.77 -13.15
N ILE A 491 12.07 -10.26 -12.82
CA ILE A 491 12.33 -11.67 -12.55
C ILE A 491 12.22 -11.85 -11.05
N GLU A 492 11.34 -12.76 -10.62
CA GLU A 492 11.22 -13.13 -9.21
C GLU A 492 12.49 -13.85 -8.76
N ASP A 493 13.06 -13.40 -7.62
CA ASP A 493 14.14 -14.09 -6.91
C ASP A 493 13.95 -14.02 -5.40
N GLN A 494 13.19 -14.97 -4.88
CA GLN A 494 12.99 -15.14 -3.44
C GLN A 494 14.27 -15.59 -2.71
N GLN A 495 15.22 -16.21 -3.42
CA GLN A 495 16.45 -16.65 -2.79
C GLN A 495 17.36 -15.45 -2.50
N GLU A 496 17.49 -14.51 -3.44
CA GLU A 496 18.27 -13.31 -3.21
C GLU A 496 17.68 -12.46 -2.06
N GLN A 497 16.35 -12.31 -1.99
CA GLN A 497 15.69 -11.66 -0.86
C GLN A 497 16.07 -12.33 0.47
N ALA A 498 16.02 -13.67 0.54
CA ALA A 498 16.36 -14.45 1.72
C ALA A 498 17.83 -14.31 2.10
N ASP A 499 18.75 -14.43 1.13
CA ASP A 499 20.19 -14.33 1.34
C ASP A 499 20.61 -12.95 1.81
N CYS A 500 19.97 -11.88 1.29
CA CYS A 500 20.21 -10.52 1.74
C CYS A 500 19.81 -10.31 3.21
N LEU A 501 18.67 -10.83 3.65
CA LEU A 501 18.23 -10.77 5.05
C LEU A 501 19.10 -11.66 5.95
N GLU A 502 19.46 -12.85 5.52
CA GLU A 502 20.39 -13.74 6.24
C GLU A 502 21.72 -13.03 6.49
N ALA A 503 22.34 -12.47 5.45
CA ALA A 503 23.60 -11.74 5.56
C ALA A 503 23.51 -10.55 6.52
N THR A 504 22.39 -9.80 6.47
CA THR A 504 22.13 -8.69 7.38
C THR A 504 22.16 -9.14 8.84
N LEU A 505 21.36 -10.16 9.16
CA LEU A 505 21.16 -10.64 10.52
C LEU A 505 22.43 -11.36 11.03
N GLU A 506 23.09 -12.15 10.17
CA GLU A 506 24.34 -12.83 10.52
C GLU A 506 25.45 -11.87 10.95
N VAL A 507 25.58 -10.73 10.28
CA VAL A 507 26.62 -9.75 10.58
C VAL A 507 26.26 -8.87 11.75
N LEU A 508 25.06 -8.31 11.75
CA LEU A 508 24.70 -7.25 12.69
C LEU A 508 24.38 -7.77 14.09
N THR A 509 23.77 -8.95 14.23
CA THR A 509 23.47 -9.53 15.56
C THR A 509 24.71 -9.83 16.39
N LYS A 510 25.91 -9.89 15.76
CA LYS A 510 27.20 -10.04 16.44
C LYS A 510 27.78 -8.71 16.97
N ARG A 511 27.16 -7.57 16.65
CA ARG A 511 27.64 -6.24 17.02
C ARG A 511 26.99 -5.75 18.33
N PRO A 512 27.74 -5.44 19.38
CA PRO A 512 27.19 -5.02 20.68
C PRO A 512 26.33 -3.75 20.63
N TRP A 513 26.63 -2.86 19.69
CA TRP A 513 25.89 -1.62 19.47
C TRP A 513 24.58 -1.81 18.71
N PHE A 514 24.37 -2.97 18.05
CA PHE A 514 23.11 -3.27 17.33
C PHE A 514 22.03 -3.68 18.31
N LYS A 515 20.88 -3.00 18.27
CA LYS A 515 19.78 -3.14 19.25
C LYS A 515 18.45 -3.62 18.65
N GLY A 516 18.43 -3.90 17.37
CA GLY A 516 17.26 -4.49 16.73
C GLY A 516 17.04 -4.07 15.29
N TYR A 517 16.03 -4.66 14.72
CA TYR A 517 15.63 -4.46 13.35
C TYR A 517 14.11 -4.46 13.20
N TYR A 518 13.62 -3.87 12.09
CA TYR A 518 12.22 -3.86 11.70
C TYR A 518 12.14 -4.24 10.22
N ILE A 519 11.61 -5.43 9.94
CA ILE A 519 11.47 -5.94 8.56
C ILE A 519 10.41 -5.12 7.83
N TRP A 520 10.75 -4.56 6.69
CA TRP A 520 9.85 -3.90 5.76
C TRP A 520 9.33 -4.93 4.77
N GLN A 521 8.03 -5.27 4.68
CA GLN A 521 6.91 -4.83 5.47
C GLN A 521 5.86 -5.95 5.56
N TYR A 522 4.87 -5.78 6.47
CA TYR A 522 3.66 -6.58 6.53
C TYR A 522 2.42 -5.69 6.47
N PHE A 523 1.32 -6.23 5.91
CA PHE A 523 0.03 -5.58 5.83
C PHE A 523 -0.99 -6.28 6.72
N PRO A 524 -2.04 -5.57 7.21
CA PRO A 524 -3.17 -6.21 7.89
C PRO A 524 -3.82 -7.31 7.05
N GLN A 525 -4.16 -6.95 5.82
CA GLN A 525 -4.60 -7.89 4.81
C GLN A 525 -3.45 -8.22 3.87
N GLU A 526 -3.30 -9.49 3.56
CA GLU A 526 -2.21 -9.92 2.69
C GLU A 526 -2.28 -9.24 1.31
N ARG A 527 -1.15 -8.66 0.93
CA ARG A 527 -0.93 -8.06 -0.39
C ARG A 527 0.26 -8.74 -1.02
N TRP A 528 0.04 -10.01 -1.40
CA TRP A 528 1.10 -10.79 -1.98
C TRP A 528 1.54 -10.22 -3.33
N SER A 529 2.85 -10.07 -3.51
CA SER A 529 3.47 -9.68 -4.77
C SER A 529 4.73 -10.53 -4.99
N PRO A 530 4.89 -11.14 -6.17
CA PRO A 530 6.08 -11.93 -6.47
C PRO A 530 7.37 -11.09 -6.44
N LEU A 531 7.25 -9.78 -6.64
CA LEU A 531 8.39 -8.85 -6.66
C LEU A 531 8.38 -7.88 -5.46
N GLY A 532 7.48 -8.08 -4.49
CA GLY A 532 7.29 -7.18 -3.35
C GLY A 532 8.22 -7.45 -2.19
N PHE A 533 8.20 -6.52 -1.23
CA PHE A 533 9.03 -6.59 -0.01
C PHE A 533 8.51 -7.56 1.04
N THR A 534 7.18 -7.82 1.07
CA THR A 534 6.64 -8.75 2.07
C THR A 534 7.38 -10.08 2.02
N ILE A 535 7.74 -10.58 3.20
CA ILE A 535 8.42 -11.88 3.32
C ILE A 535 7.44 -13.04 3.52
N LYS A 536 6.17 -12.74 3.80
CA LYS A 536 5.15 -13.74 4.09
C LYS A 536 5.02 -14.77 2.97
N ASP A 537 5.02 -16.03 3.35
CA ASP A 537 4.95 -17.20 2.45
C ASP A 537 6.09 -17.26 1.40
N LYS A 538 7.23 -16.60 1.68
CA LYS A 538 8.44 -16.64 0.86
C LYS A 538 9.62 -17.26 1.62
N LYS A 539 10.69 -17.62 0.91
CA LYS A 539 11.92 -18.15 1.52
C LYS A 539 12.52 -17.25 2.59
N ALA A 540 12.38 -15.95 2.42
CA ALA A 540 12.85 -14.94 3.38
C ALA A 540 12.15 -15.04 4.74
N GLU A 541 10.88 -15.46 4.77
CA GLU A 541 10.17 -15.64 6.03
C GLU A 541 10.76 -16.82 6.83
N GLU A 542 11.14 -17.90 6.17
CA GLU A 542 11.77 -19.05 6.85
C GLU A 542 13.11 -18.65 7.47
N VAL A 543 13.91 -17.87 6.73
CA VAL A 543 15.16 -17.30 7.26
C VAL A 543 14.89 -16.43 8.48
N VAL A 544 13.95 -15.51 8.40
CA VAL A 544 13.64 -14.62 9.53
C VAL A 544 13.10 -15.41 10.73
N LYS A 545 12.25 -16.43 10.52
CA LYS A 545 11.76 -17.31 11.58
C LYS A 545 12.90 -18.00 12.35
N GLU A 546 13.98 -18.40 11.68
CA GLU A 546 15.15 -18.98 12.37
C GLU A 546 15.86 -17.96 13.26
N TRP A 547 15.93 -16.70 12.85
CA TRP A 547 16.52 -15.61 13.64
C TRP A 547 15.60 -15.09 14.75
N LEU A 548 14.29 -15.34 14.63
CA LEU A 548 13.31 -14.97 15.67
C LEU A 548 13.33 -15.94 16.86
N LYS A 549 13.78 -17.20 16.65
CA LYS A 549 13.92 -18.17 17.74
C LYS A 549 14.91 -17.65 18.78
N ASP A 550 14.56 -17.80 20.06
CA ASP A 550 15.52 -17.57 21.14
C ASP A 550 16.63 -18.63 21.01
N LYS A 551 17.84 -18.19 20.82
CA LYS A 551 18.99 -19.11 20.85
C LYS A 551 19.11 -19.55 22.31
N GLU A 552 18.87 -20.84 22.59
CA GLU A 552 19.23 -21.44 23.88
C GLU A 552 20.72 -21.15 24.12
N GLU A 553 21.02 -20.42 25.23
CA GLU A 553 22.38 -20.10 25.66
C GLU A 553 23.21 -21.36 26.00
#